data_6177467b4564509c2271b6d7a8a76577
#
_entry.id   6177467b4564509c2271b6d7a8a76577
#
_cell.length_a   1.000
_cell.length_b   1.000
_cell.length_c   1.000
_cell.angle_alpha   90.00
_cell.angle_beta   90.00
_cell.angle_gamma   90.00
#
_symmetry.space_group_name_H-M   'P 1'
#
loop_
_entity.id
_entity.type
_entity.pdbx_description
1 polymer ?
#
loop_
_entity_poly.entity_id
_entity_poly.type
_entity_poly.pdbx_seq_one_letter_code
_entity_poly.pdbx_strand_id
1 'polypeptide(L)'
;MTSPLLKVENLITYFDITSGILGNTTHVIPAVDDVSFNIYSSQTFSLVGESGCGKSTVARSILKLIQPKSGKIVFKGVDVLNASNKEMLSVRANMQMVFQDPFSSLDPRMTIANAIAEPLRTHKICKRNEVADRVDELLTRVGLLPDHGKRFPHEFSGGQRQRICIARALGPKPALIIADEAISSLDVTVQAQIINLLMDLQDEYGISYLFISHDMAVVERISHTVAIMYLGKIVEIGTRAQVFENPKHSYTIKLLNSVPIPDPTIKKEREKITFEEVPSQIKPSDFNSAPSEMIELEPGHYVAVN
;
A
#
# COMPACT_ATOMS: atom_id res chain seq x y z
N MET A 1 -18.40 -15.03 11.38
CA MET A 1 -17.26 -14.13 11.06
C MET A 1 -16.93 -14.33 9.59
N THR A 2 -16.89 -13.28 8.80
CA THR A 2 -16.52 -13.34 7.38
C THR A 2 -15.02 -13.67 7.28
N SER A 3 -14.65 -14.58 6.38
CA SER A 3 -13.22 -14.89 6.14
C SER A 3 -12.52 -13.68 5.54
N PRO A 4 -11.26 -13.39 5.91
CA PRO A 4 -10.50 -12.30 5.33
C PRO A 4 -10.24 -12.53 3.85
N LEU A 5 -10.25 -11.46 3.05
CA LEU A 5 -9.85 -11.46 1.65
C LEU A 5 -8.34 -11.70 1.50
N LEU A 6 -7.55 -11.00 2.32
CA LEU A 6 -6.10 -11.18 2.47
C LEU A 6 -5.77 -11.41 3.93
N LYS A 7 -4.96 -12.44 4.20
CA LYS A 7 -4.39 -12.74 5.52
C LYS A 7 -2.88 -12.76 5.41
N VAL A 8 -2.21 -11.98 6.24
CA VAL A 8 -0.75 -11.95 6.39
C VAL A 8 -0.43 -12.40 7.81
N GLU A 9 0.45 -13.40 7.95
CA GLU A 9 0.82 -14.00 9.23
C GLU A 9 2.35 -14.07 9.36
N ASN A 10 2.89 -13.46 10.41
CA ASN A 10 4.29 -13.47 10.82
C ASN A 10 5.26 -13.20 9.65
N LEU A 11 4.95 -12.21 8.84
CA LEU A 11 5.73 -11.86 7.66
C LEU A 11 7.07 -11.27 8.06
N ILE A 12 8.17 -11.87 7.56
CA ILE A 12 9.53 -11.42 7.78
C ILE A 12 10.22 -11.22 6.43
N THR A 13 10.76 -10.02 6.23
CA THR A 13 11.55 -9.69 5.03
C THR A 13 12.77 -8.88 5.43
N TYR A 14 13.95 -9.46 5.24
CA TYR A 14 15.23 -8.83 5.54
C TYR A 14 16.01 -8.60 4.25
N PHE A 15 16.77 -7.53 4.20
CA PHE A 15 17.71 -7.25 3.12
C PHE A 15 19.14 -7.50 3.62
N ASP A 16 19.88 -8.32 2.89
CA ASP A 16 21.27 -8.63 3.18
C ASP A 16 22.19 -7.49 2.75
N ILE A 17 23.09 -7.09 3.64
CA ILE A 17 24.21 -6.22 3.32
C ILE A 17 25.44 -7.11 3.18
N THR A 18 25.93 -7.21 1.94
CA THR A 18 27.13 -8.00 1.63
C THR A 18 28.35 -7.12 1.56
N SER A 19 29.49 -7.63 2.00
CA SER A 19 30.80 -6.96 1.86
C SER A 19 31.88 -7.90 1.38
N GLY A 20 32.91 -7.32 0.74
CA GLY A 20 34.06 -8.05 0.20
C GLY A 20 33.81 -8.71 -1.16
N ILE A 21 34.91 -9.20 -1.80
CA ILE A 21 34.91 -9.78 -3.16
C ILE A 21 34.11 -11.09 -3.21
N LEU A 22 33.97 -11.79 -2.09
CA LEU A 22 33.24 -13.07 -1.96
C LEU A 22 31.75 -12.88 -1.62
N GLY A 23 31.26 -11.64 -1.44
CA GLY A 23 29.85 -11.37 -1.21
C GLY A 23 29.28 -11.94 0.10
N ASN A 24 30.08 -12.06 1.16
CA ASN A 24 29.60 -12.57 2.43
C ASN A 24 28.63 -11.55 3.08
N THR A 25 27.47 -12.05 3.56
CA THR A 25 26.52 -11.23 4.32
C THR A 25 27.12 -10.86 5.66
N THR A 26 27.32 -9.57 5.89
CA THR A 26 27.90 -9.06 7.14
C THR A 26 26.84 -8.49 8.07
N HIS A 27 25.79 -7.90 7.50
CA HIS A 27 24.69 -7.30 8.24
C HIS A 27 23.37 -7.55 7.50
N VAL A 28 22.27 -7.32 8.19
CA VAL A 28 20.91 -7.39 7.64
C VAL A 28 20.12 -6.14 8.01
N ILE A 29 19.17 -5.77 7.16
CA ILE A 29 18.16 -4.74 7.46
C ILE A 29 16.82 -5.47 7.59
N PRO A 30 16.24 -5.58 8.81
CA PRO A 30 14.92 -6.14 9.04
C PRO A 30 13.83 -5.13 8.60
N ALA A 31 13.57 -5.07 7.29
CA ALA A 31 12.61 -4.12 6.73
C ALA A 31 11.15 -4.48 7.07
N VAL A 32 10.85 -5.77 7.23
CA VAL A 32 9.58 -6.29 7.75
C VAL A 32 9.91 -7.35 8.77
N ASP A 33 9.40 -7.20 9.97
CA ASP A 33 9.79 -8.00 11.12
C ASP A 33 8.56 -8.41 11.93
N ASP A 34 8.07 -9.64 11.67
CA ASP A 34 6.93 -10.26 12.33
C ASP A 34 5.59 -9.48 12.13
N VAL A 35 5.27 -9.12 10.88
CA VAL A 35 4.06 -8.38 10.55
C VAL A 35 2.88 -9.32 10.30
N SER A 36 1.76 -9.08 11.00
CA SER A 36 0.52 -9.84 10.86
C SER A 36 -0.70 -8.91 10.79
N PHE A 37 -1.59 -9.14 9.82
CA PHE A 37 -2.85 -8.41 9.68
C PHE A 37 -3.82 -9.09 8.72
N ASN A 38 -5.09 -8.64 8.74
CA ASN A 38 -6.13 -9.11 7.83
C ASN A 38 -6.76 -7.94 7.07
N ILE A 39 -7.13 -8.18 5.81
CA ILE A 39 -7.96 -7.26 5.01
C ILE A 39 -9.25 -7.98 4.68
N TYR A 40 -10.39 -7.33 4.93
CA TYR A 40 -11.71 -7.86 4.59
C TYR A 40 -12.23 -7.26 3.28
N SER A 41 -13.21 -7.94 2.67
CA SER A 41 -13.80 -7.48 1.41
C SER A 41 -14.46 -6.11 1.56
N SER A 42 -14.33 -5.28 0.52
CA SER A 42 -14.91 -3.93 0.44
C SER A 42 -14.44 -2.99 1.56
N GLN A 43 -13.25 -3.23 2.12
CA GLN A 43 -12.66 -2.37 3.15
C GLN A 43 -11.32 -1.80 2.71
N THR A 44 -11.00 -0.63 3.25
CA THR A 44 -9.67 -0.03 3.17
C THR A 44 -8.92 -0.31 4.47
N PHE A 45 -7.83 -1.07 4.34
CA PHE A 45 -6.83 -1.24 5.39
C PHE A 45 -5.66 -0.31 5.08
N SER A 46 -5.35 0.62 5.98
CA SER A 46 -4.22 1.53 5.79
C SER A 46 -3.02 1.12 6.61
N LEU A 47 -1.85 1.10 5.97
CA LEU A 47 -0.55 0.89 6.60
C LEU A 47 0.22 2.20 6.62
N VAL A 48 0.49 2.72 7.81
CA VAL A 48 1.01 4.08 8.01
C VAL A 48 2.30 4.05 8.82
N GLY A 49 3.17 5.00 8.60
CA GLY A 49 4.43 5.16 9.31
C GLY A 49 5.42 6.02 8.54
N GLU A 50 6.56 6.34 9.13
CA GLU A 50 7.61 7.14 8.51
C GLU A 50 8.19 6.50 7.24
N SER A 51 8.83 7.33 6.40
CA SER A 51 9.53 6.81 5.22
C SER A 51 10.63 5.83 5.64
N GLY A 52 10.75 4.71 4.93
CA GLY A 52 11.75 3.68 5.23
C GLY A 52 11.35 2.67 6.32
N CYS A 53 10.20 2.80 7.01
CA CYS A 53 9.81 1.84 8.05
C CYS A 53 9.37 0.45 7.54
N GLY A 54 9.34 0.21 6.22
CA GLY A 54 9.06 -1.11 5.64
C GLY A 54 7.73 -1.29 4.90
N LYS A 55 6.85 -0.28 4.85
CA LYS A 55 5.50 -0.36 4.24
C LYS A 55 5.49 -0.89 2.80
N SER A 56 6.29 -0.30 1.93
CA SER A 56 6.40 -0.74 0.52
C SER A 56 7.01 -2.14 0.40
N THR A 57 7.85 -2.54 1.36
CA THR A 57 8.37 -3.91 1.43
C THR A 57 7.27 -4.91 1.75
N VAL A 58 6.35 -4.59 2.67
CA VAL A 58 5.15 -5.40 2.94
C VAL A 58 4.33 -5.58 1.65
N ALA A 59 4.01 -4.48 0.95
CA ALA A 59 3.25 -4.52 -0.30
C ALA A 59 3.90 -5.41 -1.38
N ARG A 60 5.21 -5.23 -1.59
CA ARG A 60 5.97 -6.02 -2.58
C ARG A 60 6.11 -7.49 -2.18
N SER A 61 6.20 -7.78 -0.90
CA SER A 61 6.21 -9.16 -0.39
C SER A 61 4.86 -9.86 -0.61
N ILE A 62 3.73 -9.16 -0.41
CA ILE A 62 2.38 -9.68 -0.65
C ILE A 62 2.19 -10.07 -2.14
N LEU A 63 2.73 -9.28 -3.07
CA LEU A 63 2.70 -9.58 -4.51
C LEU A 63 3.78 -10.58 -4.96
N LYS A 64 4.60 -11.07 -4.02
CA LYS A 64 5.77 -11.92 -4.31
C LYS A 64 6.71 -11.28 -5.34
N LEU A 65 6.86 -9.94 -5.28
CA LEU A 65 7.87 -9.16 -6.00
C LEU A 65 9.20 -9.15 -5.24
N ILE A 66 9.13 -9.28 -3.91
CA ILE A 66 10.24 -9.53 -3.01
C ILE A 66 9.94 -10.86 -2.31
N GLN A 67 10.93 -11.74 -2.23
CA GLN A 67 10.78 -13.01 -1.53
C GLN A 67 10.95 -12.78 -0.02
N PRO A 68 9.93 -13.04 0.82
CA PRO A 68 10.07 -12.99 2.28
C PRO A 68 11.02 -14.08 2.79
N LYS A 69 11.64 -13.83 3.94
CA LYS A 69 12.44 -14.83 4.66
C LYS A 69 11.54 -15.90 5.26
N SER A 70 10.39 -15.49 5.82
CA SER A 70 9.39 -16.39 6.39
C SER A 70 8.02 -15.70 6.47
N GLY A 71 7.01 -16.42 6.92
CA GLY A 71 5.64 -15.97 7.07
C GLY A 71 4.67 -16.70 6.16
N LYS A 72 3.41 -16.28 6.21
CA LYS A 72 2.35 -16.82 5.37
C LYS A 72 1.48 -15.71 4.82
N ILE A 73 1.13 -15.80 3.54
CA ILE A 73 0.26 -14.84 2.85
C ILE A 73 -0.83 -15.65 2.16
N VAL A 74 -2.08 -15.46 2.59
CA VAL A 74 -3.24 -16.14 1.99
C VAL A 74 -4.15 -15.09 1.36
N PHE A 75 -4.37 -15.19 0.06
CA PHE A 75 -5.29 -14.33 -0.68
C PHE A 75 -6.40 -15.15 -1.33
N LYS A 76 -7.66 -14.88 -0.99
CA LYS A 76 -8.82 -15.65 -1.48
C LYS A 76 -8.65 -17.17 -1.32
N GLY A 77 -8.03 -17.59 -0.21
CA GLY A 77 -7.75 -19.00 0.09
C GLY A 77 -6.50 -19.58 -0.58
N VAL A 78 -5.80 -18.84 -1.45
CA VAL A 78 -4.55 -19.25 -2.09
C VAL A 78 -3.36 -18.83 -1.25
N ASP A 79 -2.46 -19.77 -0.92
CA ASP A 79 -1.15 -19.45 -0.31
C ASP A 79 -0.22 -18.86 -1.36
N VAL A 80 -0.03 -17.54 -1.29
CA VAL A 80 0.70 -16.76 -2.30
C VAL A 80 2.18 -17.17 -2.38
N LEU A 81 2.80 -17.46 -1.24
CA LEU A 81 4.23 -17.78 -1.21
C LEU A 81 4.54 -19.13 -1.85
N ASN A 82 3.63 -20.09 -1.69
CA ASN A 82 3.75 -21.44 -2.24
C ASN A 82 3.01 -21.63 -3.58
N ALA A 83 2.35 -20.58 -4.08
CA ALA A 83 1.58 -20.63 -5.31
C ALA A 83 2.45 -20.93 -6.55
N SER A 84 1.95 -21.80 -7.41
CA SER A 84 2.51 -22.07 -8.74
C SER A 84 2.40 -20.84 -9.64
N ASN A 85 3.15 -20.80 -10.75
CA ASN A 85 3.10 -19.69 -11.71
C ASN A 85 1.69 -19.46 -12.25
N LYS A 86 0.90 -20.52 -12.45
CA LYS A 86 -0.49 -20.43 -12.93
C LYS A 86 -1.40 -19.79 -11.87
N GLU A 87 -1.28 -20.18 -10.61
CA GLU A 87 -2.03 -19.58 -9.50
C GLU A 87 -1.62 -18.14 -9.29
N MET A 88 -0.31 -17.82 -9.36
CA MET A 88 0.18 -16.46 -9.27
C MET A 88 -0.35 -15.54 -10.37
N LEU A 89 -0.56 -16.06 -11.58
CA LEU A 89 -1.20 -15.29 -12.65
C LEU A 89 -2.64 -14.88 -12.26
N SER A 90 -3.40 -15.81 -11.66
CA SER A 90 -4.75 -15.53 -11.15
C SER A 90 -4.72 -14.60 -9.94
N VAL A 91 -3.78 -14.78 -9.01
CA VAL A 91 -3.58 -13.87 -7.87
C VAL A 91 -3.33 -12.46 -8.36
N ARG A 92 -2.39 -12.28 -9.30
CA ARG A 92 -2.04 -10.95 -9.85
C ARG A 92 -3.18 -10.30 -10.63
N ALA A 93 -4.05 -11.08 -11.32
CA ALA A 93 -5.25 -10.51 -11.92
C ALA A 93 -6.23 -9.95 -10.88
N ASN A 94 -6.36 -10.63 -9.74
CA ASN A 94 -7.27 -10.25 -8.66
C ASN A 94 -6.65 -9.26 -7.65
N MET A 95 -5.32 -9.07 -7.67
CA MET A 95 -4.58 -8.17 -6.79
C MET A 95 -3.66 -7.29 -7.63
N GLN A 96 -3.99 -6.03 -7.76
CA GLN A 96 -3.26 -5.07 -8.58
C GLN A 96 -2.54 -4.04 -7.70
N MET A 97 -1.51 -3.40 -8.24
CA MET A 97 -0.74 -2.39 -7.53
C MET A 97 -0.71 -1.08 -8.29
N VAL A 98 -0.91 0.01 -7.56
CA VAL A 98 -0.67 1.38 -8.01
C VAL A 98 0.56 1.88 -7.26
N PHE A 99 1.62 2.18 -8.00
CA PHE A 99 2.93 2.56 -7.45
C PHE A 99 2.98 4.06 -7.11
N GLN A 100 3.94 4.41 -6.27
CA GLN A 100 4.22 5.76 -5.78
C GLN A 100 4.49 6.77 -6.90
N ASP A 101 5.31 6.38 -7.88
CA ASP A 101 5.67 7.24 -9.00
C ASP A 101 4.93 6.86 -10.29
N PRO A 102 3.95 7.66 -10.72
CA PRO A 102 3.23 7.41 -11.96
C PRO A 102 4.09 7.60 -13.22
N PHE A 103 5.22 8.32 -13.14
CA PHE A 103 6.13 8.52 -14.26
C PHE A 103 6.88 7.24 -14.62
N SER A 104 7.45 6.57 -13.61
CA SER A 104 8.17 5.31 -13.81
C SER A 104 7.24 4.12 -14.04
N SER A 105 5.94 4.27 -13.68
CA SER A 105 4.93 3.20 -13.81
C SER A 105 4.38 3.03 -15.22
N LEU A 106 4.58 4.00 -16.11
CA LEU A 106 4.10 3.99 -17.49
C LEU A 106 5.29 4.01 -18.46
N ASP A 107 5.34 3.07 -19.42
CA ASP A 107 6.35 3.10 -20.49
C ASP A 107 6.11 4.35 -21.36
N PRO A 108 7.07 5.30 -21.42
CA PRO A 108 6.88 6.54 -22.19
C PRO A 108 6.73 6.35 -23.69
N ARG A 109 7.05 5.15 -24.20
CA ARG A 109 6.96 4.79 -25.62
C ARG A 109 5.61 4.16 -25.97
N MET A 110 4.78 3.82 -24.98
CA MET A 110 3.46 3.25 -25.18
C MET A 110 2.38 4.34 -25.14
N THR A 111 1.37 4.22 -25.99
CA THR A 111 0.15 5.04 -25.85
C THR A 111 -0.63 4.61 -24.60
N ILE A 112 -1.42 5.54 -24.06
CA ILE A 112 -2.24 5.27 -22.86
C ILE A 112 -3.20 4.09 -23.09
N ALA A 113 -3.81 4.00 -24.27
CA ALA A 113 -4.67 2.86 -24.60
C ALA A 113 -3.90 1.52 -24.52
N ASN A 114 -2.66 1.46 -25.00
CA ASN A 114 -1.86 0.25 -24.92
C ASN A 114 -1.45 -0.07 -23.47
N ALA A 115 -1.09 0.92 -22.67
CA ALA A 115 -0.75 0.74 -21.26
C ALA A 115 -1.92 0.18 -20.43
N ILE A 116 -3.15 0.67 -20.68
CA ILE A 116 -4.37 0.16 -20.03
C ILE A 116 -4.77 -1.21 -20.59
N ALA A 117 -4.57 -1.45 -21.90
CA ALA A 117 -4.90 -2.70 -22.54
C ALA A 117 -3.96 -3.87 -22.17
N GLU A 118 -2.75 -3.57 -21.69
CA GLU A 118 -1.75 -4.60 -21.34
C GLU A 118 -2.27 -5.64 -20.35
N PRO A 119 -2.77 -5.28 -19.15
CA PRO A 119 -3.31 -6.24 -18.20
C PRO A 119 -4.57 -6.95 -18.72
N LEU A 120 -5.40 -6.28 -19.54
CA LEU A 120 -6.57 -6.90 -20.15
C LEU A 120 -6.18 -8.07 -21.07
N ARG A 121 -5.12 -7.88 -21.86
CA ARG A 121 -4.57 -8.90 -22.79
C ARG A 121 -3.84 -10.00 -22.03
N THR A 122 -2.98 -9.63 -21.07
CA THR A 122 -2.16 -10.57 -20.30
C THR A 122 -3.02 -11.54 -19.50
N HIS A 123 -4.07 -11.04 -18.87
CA HIS A 123 -4.98 -11.83 -18.05
C HIS A 123 -6.21 -12.36 -18.84
N LYS A 124 -6.30 -12.08 -20.13
CA LYS A 124 -7.40 -12.51 -21.03
C LYS A 124 -8.78 -12.14 -20.47
N ILE A 125 -8.92 -10.90 -20.00
CA ILE A 125 -10.14 -10.40 -19.31
C ILE A 125 -11.32 -10.26 -20.28
N CYS A 126 -11.05 -9.89 -21.54
CA CYS A 126 -12.05 -9.74 -22.60
C CYS A 126 -11.48 -10.22 -23.93
N LYS A 127 -12.34 -10.38 -24.92
CA LYS A 127 -11.93 -10.75 -26.29
C LYS A 127 -11.15 -9.60 -26.92
N ARG A 128 -10.30 -9.93 -27.91
CA ARG A 128 -9.41 -8.97 -28.57
C ARG A 128 -10.16 -7.80 -29.20
N ASN A 129 -11.35 -8.03 -29.74
CA ASN A 129 -12.21 -7.01 -30.34
C ASN A 129 -12.93 -6.11 -29.31
N GLU A 130 -13.00 -6.52 -28.04
CA GLU A 130 -13.65 -5.79 -26.95
C GLU A 130 -12.66 -4.90 -26.16
N VAL A 131 -11.35 -5.07 -26.39
CA VAL A 131 -10.30 -4.37 -25.61
C VAL A 131 -10.41 -2.86 -25.78
N ALA A 132 -10.69 -2.35 -26.98
CA ALA A 132 -10.78 -0.91 -27.23
C ALA A 132 -11.93 -0.28 -26.45
N ASP A 133 -13.13 -0.87 -26.53
CA ASP A 133 -14.32 -0.38 -25.82
C ASP A 133 -14.09 -0.43 -24.30
N ARG A 134 -13.41 -1.46 -23.80
CA ARG A 134 -13.08 -1.58 -22.38
C ARG A 134 -12.06 -0.53 -21.93
N VAL A 135 -11.10 -0.18 -22.76
CA VAL A 135 -10.15 0.92 -22.49
C VAL A 135 -10.88 2.26 -22.41
N ASP A 136 -11.79 2.53 -23.32
CA ASP A 136 -12.58 3.78 -23.35
C ASP A 136 -13.49 3.89 -22.12
N GLU A 137 -14.09 2.77 -21.70
CA GLU A 137 -14.85 2.69 -20.45
C GLU A 137 -13.98 3.02 -19.24
N LEU A 138 -12.78 2.40 -19.13
CA LEU A 138 -11.86 2.61 -18.02
C LEU A 138 -11.34 4.05 -17.96
N LEU A 139 -11.03 4.67 -19.10
CA LEU A 139 -10.65 6.10 -19.17
C LEU A 139 -11.78 6.98 -18.66
N THR A 140 -13.01 6.74 -19.12
CA THR A 140 -14.19 7.50 -18.69
C THR A 140 -14.42 7.36 -17.18
N ARG A 141 -14.23 6.16 -16.62
CA ARG A 141 -14.38 5.89 -15.18
C ARG A 141 -13.45 6.71 -14.30
N VAL A 142 -12.23 6.94 -14.77
CA VAL A 142 -11.26 7.76 -14.02
C VAL A 142 -11.35 9.25 -14.36
N GLY A 143 -12.40 9.68 -15.10
CA GLY A 143 -12.64 11.08 -15.46
C GLY A 143 -11.74 11.59 -16.60
N LEU A 144 -11.31 10.70 -17.50
CA LEU A 144 -10.56 11.04 -18.71
C LEU A 144 -11.42 10.79 -19.96
N LEU A 145 -11.06 11.48 -21.05
CA LEU A 145 -11.73 11.28 -22.33
C LEU A 145 -11.20 10.05 -23.08
N PRO A 146 -12.03 9.28 -23.82
CA PRO A 146 -11.57 8.18 -24.66
C PRO A 146 -10.43 8.55 -25.61
N ASP A 147 -10.49 9.74 -26.23
CA ASP A 147 -9.42 10.23 -27.12
C ASP A 147 -8.06 10.39 -26.45
N HIS A 148 -8.01 10.49 -25.12
CA HIS A 148 -6.77 10.48 -24.36
C HIS A 148 -5.99 9.16 -24.54
N GLY A 149 -6.66 8.06 -24.90
CA GLY A 149 -6.04 6.77 -25.17
C GLY A 149 -4.98 6.80 -26.29
N LYS A 150 -5.08 7.77 -27.23
CA LYS A 150 -4.14 7.92 -28.36
C LYS A 150 -2.85 8.62 -27.99
N ARG A 151 -2.83 9.34 -26.84
CA ARG A 151 -1.71 10.15 -26.38
C ARG A 151 -0.66 9.30 -25.62
N PHE A 152 0.49 9.91 -25.37
CA PHE A 152 1.60 9.33 -24.61
C PHE A 152 1.66 9.88 -23.19
N PRO A 153 2.29 9.16 -22.24
CA PRO A 153 2.35 9.57 -20.83
C PRO A 153 2.88 10.99 -20.60
N HIS A 154 3.85 11.46 -21.39
CA HIS A 154 4.46 12.78 -21.22
C HIS A 154 3.51 13.95 -21.53
N GLU A 155 2.36 13.70 -22.19
CA GLU A 155 1.36 14.70 -22.52
C GLU A 155 0.33 14.95 -21.39
N PHE A 156 0.51 14.29 -20.22
CA PHE A 156 -0.42 14.36 -19.11
C PHE A 156 0.21 14.96 -17.85
N SER A 157 -0.62 15.64 -17.04
CA SER A 157 -0.23 16.09 -15.70
C SER A 157 -0.01 14.88 -14.74
N GLY A 158 0.64 15.11 -13.61
CA GLY A 158 0.87 14.06 -12.59
C GLY A 158 -0.44 13.40 -12.13
N GLY A 159 -1.46 14.19 -11.82
CA GLY A 159 -2.77 13.66 -11.41
C GLY A 159 -3.50 12.90 -12.52
N GLN A 160 -3.37 13.32 -13.79
CA GLN A 160 -3.91 12.57 -14.92
C GLN A 160 -3.18 11.25 -15.13
N ARG A 161 -1.85 11.22 -14.99
CA ARG A 161 -1.08 9.96 -15.03
C ARG A 161 -1.48 9.02 -13.91
N GLN A 162 -1.72 9.54 -12.71
CA GLN A 162 -2.21 8.73 -11.60
C GLN A 162 -3.57 8.11 -11.90
N ARG A 163 -4.50 8.86 -12.49
CA ARG A 163 -5.79 8.34 -12.97
C ARG A 163 -5.61 7.23 -14.02
N ILE A 164 -4.64 7.36 -14.91
CA ILE A 164 -4.28 6.33 -15.90
C ILE A 164 -3.76 5.07 -15.21
N CYS A 165 -2.88 5.19 -14.22
CA CYS A 165 -2.39 4.05 -13.43
C CYS A 165 -3.54 3.35 -12.69
N ILE A 166 -4.50 4.09 -12.14
CA ILE A 166 -5.71 3.53 -11.54
C ILE A 166 -6.57 2.82 -12.59
N ALA A 167 -6.80 3.42 -13.77
CA ALA A 167 -7.54 2.78 -14.86
C ALA A 167 -6.90 1.45 -15.29
N ARG A 168 -5.56 1.43 -15.40
CA ARG A 168 -4.80 0.21 -15.70
C ARG A 168 -5.00 -0.87 -14.64
N ALA A 169 -4.95 -0.50 -13.35
CA ALA A 169 -5.16 -1.42 -12.24
C ALA A 169 -6.60 -1.95 -12.18
N LEU A 170 -7.59 -1.16 -12.58
CA LEU A 170 -9.01 -1.56 -12.65
C LEU A 170 -9.31 -2.54 -13.80
N GLY A 171 -8.47 -2.58 -14.82
CA GLY A 171 -8.68 -3.40 -16.02
C GLY A 171 -9.07 -4.84 -15.71
N PRO A 172 -8.31 -5.59 -14.91
CA PRO A 172 -8.60 -6.97 -14.56
C PRO A 172 -9.79 -7.17 -13.62
N LYS A 173 -10.47 -6.11 -13.15
CA LYS A 173 -11.53 -6.15 -12.12
C LYS A 173 -11.01 -6.78 -10.82
N PRO A 174 -9.99 -6.21 -10.19
CA PRO A 174 -9.34 -6.80 -9.03
C PRO A 174 -10.25 -6.77 -7.80
N ALA A 175 -10.09 -7.75 -6.91
CA ALA A 175 -10.71 -7.74 -5.59
C ALA A 175 -9.93 -6.87 -4.59
N LEU A 176 -8.63 -6.68 -4.80
CA LEU A 176 -7.74 -5.87 -3.97
C LEU A 176 -6.84 -4.99 -4.82
N ILE A 177 -6.76 -3.70 -4.48
CA ILE A 177 -5.74 -2.81 -5.02
C ILE A 177 -4.81 -2.40 -3.89
N ILE A 178 -3.50 -2.56 -4.11
CA ILE A 178 -2.45 -2.06 -3.24
C ILE A 178 -2.03 -0.70 -3.77
N ALA A 179 -2.31 0.36 -3.01
CA ALA A 179 -1.94 1.73 -3.33
C ALA A 179 -0.71 2.12 -2.50
N ASP A 180 0.49 1.98 -3.08
CA ASP A 180 1.76 2.25 -2.42
C ASP A 180 2.16 3.72 -2.63
N GLU A 181 1.88 4.57 -1.64
CA GLU A 181 2.08 6.02 -1.66
C GLU A 181 1.56 6.70 -2.94
N ALA A 182 0.47 6.16 -3.47
CA ALA A 182 -0.05 6.46 -4.81
C ALA A 182 -0.46 7.93 -5.04
N ILE A 183 -0.49 8.77 -4.02
CA ILE A 183 -0.92 10.17 -4.10
C ILE A 183 0.09 11.15 -3.48
N SER A 184 1.17 10.67 -2.88
CA SER A 184 2.12 11.49 -2.10
C SER A 184 2.82 12.60 -2.90
N SER A 185 2.99 12.40 -4.21
CA SER A 185 3.65 13.35 -5.12
C SER A 185 2.70 14.37 -5.75
N LEU A 186 1.41 14.36 -5.39
CA LEU A 186 0.38 15.21 -5.97
C LEU A 186 0.05 16.40 -5.05
N ASP A 187 -0.46 17.50 -5.64
CA ASP A 187 -0.97 18.61 -4.84
C ASP A 187 -2.26 18.23 -4.08
N VAL A 188 -2.54 18.93 -2.98
CA VAL A 188 -3.64 18.63 -2.04
C VAL A 188 -5.00 18.52 -2.74
N THR A 189 -5.26 19.38 -3.74
CA THR A 189 -6.53 19.38 -4.47
C THR A 189 -6.68 18.12 -5.32
N VAL A 190 -5.61 17.72 -6.01
CA VAL A 190 -5.60 16.50 -6.83
C VAL A 190 -5.63 15.26 -5.94
N GLN A 191 -4.93 15.26 -4.79
CA GLN A 191 -5.04 14.18 -3.80
C GLN A 191 -6.49 13.95 -3.38
N ALA A 192 -7.23 15.01 -3.01
CA ALA A 192 -8.63 14.91 -2.62
C ALA A 192 -9.51 14.32 -3.73
N GLN A 193 -9.25 14.70 -4.99
CA GLN A 193 -9.97 14.15 -6.16
C GLN A 193 -9.69 12.66 -6.38
N ILE A 194 -8.43 12.23 -6.21
CA ILE A 194 -8.06 10.82 -6.35
C ILE A 194 -8.65 9.97 -5.21
N ILE A 195 -8.66 10.49 -3.97
CA ILE A 195 -9.28 9.80 -2.83
C ILE A 195 -10.77 9.60 -3.07
N ASN A 196 -11.50 10.64 -3.50
CA ASN A 196 -12.91 10.52 -3.85
C ASN A 196 -13.12 9.46 -4.94
N LEU A 197 -12.31 9.50 -6.00
CA LEU A 197 -12.35 8.48 -7.05
C LEU A 197 -12.15 7.06 -6.50
N LEU A 198 -11.19 6.84 -5.60
CA LEU A 198 -10.95 5.51 -5.00
C LEU A 198 -12.15 5.07 -4.14
N MET A 199 -12.76 5.98 -3.39
CA MET A 199 -13.97 5.70 -2.58
C MET A 199 -15.15 5.35 -3.48
N ASP A 200 -15.41 6.14 -4.53
CA ASP A 200 -16.49 5.87 -5.50
C ASP A 200 -16.30 4.49 -6.18
N LEU A 201 -15.05 4.15 -6.54
CA LEU A 201 -14.72 2.84 -7.12
C LEU A 201 -14.89 1.70 -6.12
N GLN A 202 -14.62 1.94 -4.82
CA GLN A 202 -14.88 0.96 -3.76
C GLN A 202 -16.36 0.68 -3.62
N ASP A 203 -17.18 1.72 -3.57
CA ASP A 203 -18.63 1.61 -3.42
C ASP A 203 -19.28 0.92 -4.63
N GLU A 204 -18.80 1.23 -5.84
CA GLU A 204 -19.37 0.69 -7.08
C GLU A 204 -18.95 -0.76 -7.37
N TYR A 205 -17.66 -1.07 -7.16
CA TYR A 205 -17.09 -2.39 -7.54
C TYR A 205 -16.82 -3.31 -6.36
N GLY A 206 -17.00 -2.86 -5.12
CA GLY A 206 -16.67 -3.64 -3.92
C GLY A 206 -15.18 -3.91 -3.75
N ILE A 207 -14.32 -3.06 -4.31
CA ILE A 207 -12.86 -3.21 -4.26
C ILE A 207 -12.37 -3.00 -2.83
N SER A 208 -11.43 -3.82 -2.38
CA SER A 208 -10.70 -3.59 -1.14
C SER A 208 -9.39 -2.86 -1.42
N TYR A 209 -8.91 -2.06 -0.46
CA TYR A 209 -7.63 -1.38 -0.59
C TYR A 209 -6.67 -1.78 0.53
N LEU A 210 -5.41 -2.05 0.16
CA LEU A 210 -4.27 -1.86 1.05
C LEU A 210 -3.67 -0.49 0.71
N PHE A 211 -3.96 0.50 1.53
CA PHE A 211 -3.58 1.89 1.30
C PHE A 211 -2.34 2.23 2.13
N ILE A 212 -1.22 2.50 1.47
CA ILE A 212 0.04 2.86 2.12
C ILE A 212 0.25 4.35 1.98
N SER A 213 0.42 5.03 3.11
CA SER A 213 0.66 6.47 3.15
C SER A 213 1.45 6.87 4.39
N HIS A 214 2.06 8.03 4.36
CA HIS A 214 2.58 8.73 5.52
C HIS A 214 1.72 9.97 5.87
N ASP A 215 0.70 10.29 5.06
CA ASP A 215 -0.21 11.41 5.29
C ASP A 215 -1.43 10.95 6.11
N MET A 216 -1.45 11.36 7.39
CA MET A 216 -2.49 10.97 8.34
C MET A 216 -3.87 11.54 7.98
N ALA A 217 -3.95 12.76 7.41
CA ALA A 217 -5.23 13.36 7.04
C ALA A 217 -5.91 12.57 5.89
N VAL A 218 -5.11 12.11 4.94
CA VAL A 218 -5.58 11.22 3.87
C VAL A 218 -6.06 9.88 4.43
N VAL A 219 -5.25 9.27 5.30
CA VAL A 219 -5.55 7.99 5.93
C VAL A 219 -6.84 8.06 6.74
N GLU A 220 -7.02 9.11 7.54
CA GLU A 220 -8.25 9.32 8.31
C GLU A 220 -9.50 9.31 7.44
N ARG A 221 -9.41 9.86 6.23
CA ARG A 221 -10.56 10.00 5.32
C ARG A 221 -10.96 8.69 4.65
N ILE A 222 -10.00 7.84 4.25
CA ILE A 222 -10.28 6.67 3.41
C ILE A 222 -10.35 5.36 4.20
N SER A 223 -9.82 5.31 5.43
CA SER A 223 -9.56 4.06 6.14
C SER A 223 -10.76 3.54 6.91
N HIS A 224 -10.93 2.21 6.91
CA HIS A 224 -11.77 1.47 7.85
C HIS A 224 -10.94 0.95 9.02
N THR A 225 -9.76 0.39 8.72
CA THR A 225 -8.78 -0.12 9.69
C THR A 225 -7.44 0.52 9.40
N VAL A 226 -6.72 0.88 10.45
CA VAL A 226 -5.40 1.51 10.36
C VAL A 226 -4.39 0.70 11.16
N ALA A 227 -3.24 0.44 10.56
CA ALA A 227 -2.08 -0.15 11.21
C ALA A 227 -0.91 0.83 11.16
N ILE A 228 -0.31 1.09 12.31
CA ILE A 228 0.86 1.94 12.44
C ILE A 228 2.11 1.08 12.43
N MET A 229 3.03 1.37 11.50
CA MET A 229 4.27 0.63 11.33
C MET A 229 5.47 1.47 11.75
N TYR A 230 6.33 0.90 12.59
CA TYR A 230 7.56 1.53 13.07
C TYR A 230 8.71 0.52 13.06
N LEU A 231 9.83 0.88 12.44
CA LEU A 231 11.06 0.05 12.36
C LEU A 231 10.81 -1.42 11.97
N GLY A 232 10.00 -1.65 10.95
CA GLY A 232 9.70 -2.98 10.42
C GLY A 232 8.55 -3.71 11.12
N LYS A 233 8.03 -3.21 12.24
CA LYS A 233 6.97 -3.84 13.04
C LYS A 233 5.68 -3.03 13.03
N ILE A 234 4.54 -3.71 13.17
CA ILE A 234 3.29 -3.04 13.48
C ILE A 234 3.25 -2.81 14.99
N VAL A 235 3.01 -1.56 15.38
CA VAL A 235 2.96 -1.15 16.79
C VAL A 235 1.55 -0.88 17.29
N GLU A 236 0.61 -0.58 16.40
CA GLU A 236 -0.80 -0.40 16.74
C GLU A 236 -1.68 -0.75 15.55
N ILE A 237 -2.79 -1.48 15.77
CA ILE A 237 -3.85 -1.75 14.78
C ILE A 237 -5.20 -1.48 15.44
N GLY A 238 -6.05 -0.73 14.76
CA GLY A 238 -7.41 -0.48 15.23
C GLY A 238 -8.31 0.02 14.11
N THR A 239 -9.57 0.24 14.41
CA THR A 239 -10.46 1.00 13.55
C THR A 239 -9.94 2.44 13.40
N ARG A 240 -10.37 3.14 12.35
CA ARG A 240 -10.03 4.56 12.18
C ARG A 240 -10.28 5.36 13.47
N ALA A 241 -11.45 5.20 14.09
CA ALA A 241 -11.79 5.93 15.32
C ALA A 241 -10.83 5.58 16.48
N GLN A 242 -10.51 4.30 16.68
CA GLN A 242 -9.61 3.89 17.77
C GLN A 242 -8.21 4.49 17.62
N VAL A 243 -7.64 4.47 16.40
CA VAL A 243 -6.27 4.96 16.17
C VAL A 243 -6.20 6.50 16.19
N PHE A 244 -7.22 7.20 15.64
CA PHE A 244 -7.18 8.67 15.54
C PHE A 244 -7.72 9.38 16.78
N GLU A 245 -8.76 8.83 17.42
CA GLU A 245 -9.44 9.49 18.55
C GLU A 245 -8.94 8.99 19.91
N ASN A 246 -8.41 7.74 19.97
CA ASN A 246 -7.92 7.12 21.21
C ASN A 246 -6.64 6.29 21.01
N PRO A 247 -5.57 6.88 20.41
CA PRO A 247 -4.30 6.20 20.19
C PRO A 247 -3.69 5.72 21.52
N LYS A 248 -3.05 4.55 21.50
CA LYS A 248 -2.49 3.92 22.71
C LYS A 248 -0.97 3.85 22.69
N HIS A 249 -0.38 3.55 21.54
CA HIS A 249 1.07 3.43 21.43
C HIS A 249 1.74 4.81 21.40
N SER A 250 2.84 4.98 22.12
CA SER A 250 3.57 6.26 22.23
C SER A 250 3.98 6.83 20.86
N TYR A 251 4.42 5.97 19.94
CA TYR A 251 4.77 6.36 18.57
C TYR A 251 3.55 6.85 17.78
N THR A 252 2.39 6.22 17.92
CA THR A 252 1.14 6.65 17.26
C THR A 252 0.75 8.05 17.73
N ILE A 253 0.81 8.30 19.05
CA ILE A 253 0.52 9.62 19.64
C ILE A 253 1.50 10.67 19.10
N LYS A 254 2.80 10.34 19.03
CA LYS A 254 3.84 11.23 18.49
C LYS A 254 3.58 11.54 17.01
N LEU A 255 3.24 10.51 16.21
CA LEU A 255 2.94 10.63 14.79
C LEU A 255 1.72 11.54 14.54
N LEU A 256 0.63 11.35 15.26
CA LEU A 256 -0.58 12.18 15.17
C LEU A 256 -0.33 13.62 15.60
N ASN A 257 0.46 13.83 16.66
CA ASN A 257 0.83 15.17 17.14
C ASN A 257 1.72 15.95 16.18
N SER A 258 2.42 15.26 15.27
CA SER A 258 3.26 15.89 14.25
C SER A 258 2.45 16.49 13.08
N VAL A 259 1.19 16.09 12.93
CA VAL A 259 0.30 16.61 11.87
C VAL A 259 -0.05 18.06 12.19
N PRO A 260 0.20 19.02 11.27
CA PRO A 260 -0.19 20.40 11.45
C PRO A 260 -1.72 20.54 11.53
N ILE A 261 -2.21 21.13 12.63
CA ILE A 261 -3.63 21.48 12.73
C ILE A 261 -3.84 22.77 11.93
N PRO A 262 -4.71 22.81 10.91
CA PRO A 262 -4.92 24.00 10.08
C PRO A 262 -5.76 25.09 10.77
N ASP A 263 -5.86 25.08 12.08
CA ASP A 263 -6.58 26.09 12.86
C ASP A 263 -5.63 27.18 13.33
N PRO A 264 -5.69 28.40 12.76
CA PRO A 264 -4.81 29.52 13.15
C PRO A 264 -5.10 30.05 14.56
N THR A 265 -6.20 29.66 15.20
CA THR A 265 -6.56 30.09 16.56
C THR A 265 -5.87 29.23 17.62
N ILE A 266 -5.46 28.02 17.29
CA ILE A 266 -4.74 27.14 18.20
C ILE A 266 -3.25 27.48 18.15
N LYS A 267 -2.79 28.36 19.06
CA LYS A 267 -1.36 28.56 19.29
C LYS A 267 -0.80 27.31 20.00
N LYS A 268 -0.28 26.33 19.23
CA LYS A 268 0.65 25.36 19.82
C LYS A 268 1.89 26.14 20.27
N GLU A 269 2.24 26.08 21.56
CA GLU A 269 3.57 26.48 21.99
C GLU A 269 4.58 25.72 21.14
N ARG A 270 5.55 26.44 20.57
CA ARG A 270 6.63 25.84 19.77
C ARG A 270 7.55 25.08 20.71
N GLU A 271 7.14 23.86 21.11
CA GLU A 271 8.07 22.95 21.75
C GLU A 271 9.20 22.65 20.75
N LYS A 272 10.43 22.76 21.24
CA LYS A 272 11.59 22.36 20.46
C LYS A 272 11.43 20.87 20.15
N ILE A 273 11.38 20.53 18.87
CA ILE A 273 11.39 19.13 18.43
C ILE A 273 12.73 18.55 18.90
N THR A 274 12.71 17.77 19.95
CA THR A 274 13.86 16.95 20.36
C THR A 274 13.93 15.78 19.39
N PHE A 275 14.94 15.77 18.54
CA PHE A 275 15.24 14.63 17.68
C PHE A 275 15.79 13.51 18.58
N GLU A 276 14.97 12.53 18.90
CA GLU A 276 15.48 11.23 19.33
C GLU A 276 16.12 10.59 18.11
N GLU A 277 17.38 10.15 18.24
CA GLU A 277 18.04 9.40 17.17
C GLU A 277 17.23 8.14 16.87
N VAL A 278 16.78 7.99 15.63
CA VAL A 278 16.12 6.76 15.18
C VAL A 278 17.16 5.64 15.27
N PRO A 279 16.89 4.55 16.00
CA PRO A 279 17.84 3.45 16.14
C PRO A 279 18.25 2.91 14.78
N SER A 280 19.55 2.62 14.60
CA SER A 280 20.03 2.01 13.37
C SER A 280 19.29 0.70 13.07
N GLN A 281 18.72 0.60 11.88
CA GLN A 281 18.07 -0.62 11.40
C GLN A 281 19.07 -1.69 10.93
N ILE A 282 20.35 -1.34 10.81
CA ILE A 282 21.41 -2.30 10.44
C ILE A 282 21.70 -3.18 11.64
N LYS A 283 21.52 -4.48 11.46
CA LYS A 283 21.73 -5.52 12.48
C LYS A 283 22.81 -6.50 12.03
N PRO A 284 23.48 -7.21 12.95
CA PRO A 284 24.39 -8.31 12.59
C PRO A 284 23.70 -9.38 11.73
N SER A 285 24.46 -10.13 10.94
CA SER A 285 23.91 -11.14 10.02
C SER A 285 23.20 -12.31 10.74
N ASP A 286 23.50 -12.56 12.00
CA ASP A 286 22.87 -13.55 12.88
C ASP A 286 21.64 -13.00 13.64
N PHE A 287 21.20 -11.77 13.33
CA PHE A 287 20.06 -11.16 13.97
C PHE A 287 18.80 -12.03 13.82
N ASN A 288 18.20 -12.32 14.96
CA ASN A 288 16.89 -12.95 15.05
C ASN A 288 16.00 -12.09 15.95
N SER A 289 14.90 -11.63 15.39
CA SER A 289 13.95 -10.80 16.12
C SER A 289 13.15 -11.61 17.12
N ALA A 290 12.89 -11.02 18.27
CA ALA A 290 11.85 -11.55 19.16
C ALA A 290 10.47 -11.33 18.51
N PRO A 291 9.54 -12.28 18.67
CA PRO A 291 8.15 -12.11 18.21
C PRO A 291 7.55 -10.81 18.75
N SER A 292 6.76 -10.14 17.91
CA SER A 292 6.01 -8.96 18.33
C SER A 292 4.82 -9.40 19.17
N GLU A 293 4.80 -9.03 20.44
CA GLU A 293 3.65 -9.28 21.31
C GLU A 293 2.66 -8.13 21.17
N MET A 294 1.45 -8.44 20.66
CA MET A 294 0.35 -7.48 20.51
C MET A 294 -0.74 -7.84 21.53
N ILE A 295 -1.16 -6.85 22.32
CA ILE A 295 -2.25 -7.01 23.29
C ILE A 295 -3.52 -6.38 22.71
N GLU A 296 -4.62 -7.11 22.76
CA GLU A 296 -5.95 -6.55 22.44
C GLU A 296 -6.48 -5.79 23.65
N LEU A 297 -6.55 -4.46 23.56
CA LEU A 297 -7.04 -3.59 24.62
C LEU A 297 -8.56 -3.40 24.55
N GLU A 298 -9.09 -3.33 23.35
CA GLU A 298 -10.51 -3.24 23.03
C GLU A 298 -10.80 -4.13 21.82
N PRO A 299 -12.04 -4.55 21.56
CA PRO A 299 -12.34 -5.39 20.41
C PRO A 299 -11.79 -4.84 19.09
N GLY A 300 -10.82 -5.54 18.50
CA GLY A 300 -10.14 -5.16 17.27
C GLY A 300 -9.07 -4.07 17.43
N HIS A 301 -8.75 -3.62 18.63
CA HIS A 301 -7.69 -2.64 18.91
C HIS A 301 -6.48 -3.32 19.56
N TYR A 302 -5.43 -3.51 18.79
CA TYR A 302 -4.21 -4.19 19.19
C TYR A 302 -3.05 -3.21 19.33
N VAL A 303 -2.26 -3.34 20.37
CA VAL A 303 -1.11 -2.47 20.67
C VAL A 303 0.10 -3.33 21.03
N ALA A 304 1.26 -3.01 20.47
CA ALA A 304 2.50 -3.70 20.82
C ALA A 304 2.91 -3.42 22.27
N VAL A 305 3.37 -4.47 22.95
CA VAL A 305 4.03 -4.34 24.25
C VAL A 305 5.48 -3.96 23.99
N ASN A 306 5.91 -2.83 24.55
CA ASN A 306 7.30 -2.34 24.47
C ASN A 306 8.24 -3.16 25.36
#